data_71e634a463848601a172a0a9baf5bcff
#
_entry.id   71e634a463848601a172a0a9baf5bcff
#
_cell.length_a   1.000
_cell.length_b   1.000
_cell.length_c   1.000
_cell.angle_alpha   90.00
_cell.angle_beta   90.00
_cell.angle_gamma   90.00
#
_symmetry.space_group_name_H-M   'P 1'
#
loop_
_entity.id
_entity.type
_entity.pdbx_description
1 polymer ?
#
loop_
_entity_poly.entity_id
_entity_poly.type
_entity_poly.pdbx_seq_one_letter_code
_entity_poly.pdbx_strand_id
1 'polypeptide(L)'
;MKFTIIGAGNGGQSMAAHLTHLNHEVALYDIQTELIAKIKENGGIKAEGVFEGFASVTATTDLEFAMSESEVIMVTTTGTAHKSVARSIAPYLKDNQIIMIFPGYWGALEFRNIFNEVGMNKKVYIAETESLIYTCRYIEPGHVRIRKIKENLEFATLPATDASIVKERLKEVYPQLVATDSVLTTTLNNLNPQFHVPILLLNTGRIESEGDFFFYPDGATPSVVNVIEEIENERLEIGKKLNINLSTCPELLNRFYDVDEDNIYDAIQNNPAYKTGKAPATINYRYIYEDIPYGLYPFVKLGEKLGVETPASNLLIDLASLIRKEDLRANALQLTDLGLNNKTPEEIVEYLKGNKKAYN
;
A
#
# COMPACT_ATOMS: atom_id res chain seq x y z
N MET A 1 -18.56 14.21 6.01
CA MET A 1 -17.16 14.62 5.79
C MET A 1 -16.91 14.81 4.31
N LYS A 2 -15.89 15.61 3.96
CA LYS A 2 -15.47 15.85 2.58
C LYS A 2 -14.14 15.12 2.30
N PHE A 3 -14.18 14.24 1.35
CA PHE A 3 -13.03 13.40 0.99
C PHE A 3 -12.47 13.78 -0.37
N THR A 4 -11.16 13.80 -0.47
CA THR A 4 -10.46 13.79 -1.76
C THR A 4 -9.76 12.45 -1.90
N ILE A 5 -9.99 11.74 -3.01
CA ILE A 5 -9.31 10.51 -3.35
C ILE A 5 -8.32 10.80 -4.46
N ILE A 6 -7.06 10.52 -4.22
CA ILE A 6 -5.95 10.67 -5.18
C ILE A 6 -5.66 9.30 -5.79
N GLY A 7 -5.93 9.19 -7.09
CA GLY A 7 -5.82 7.95 -7.86
C GLY A 7 -7.19 7.34 -8.14
N ALA A 8 -7.61 7.31 -9.41
CA ALA A 8 -8.88 6.73 -9.86
C ALA A 8 -8.73 5.29 -10.40
N GLY A 9 -7.75 4.57 -9.89
CA GLY A 9 -7.57 3.15 -10.19
C GLY A 9 -8.60 2.26 -9.49
N ASN A 10 -8.29 0.98 -9.41
CA ASN A 10 -9.14 -0.05 -8.80
C ASN A 10 -9.58 0.31 -7.35
N GLY A 11 -8.61 0.67 -6.50
CA GLY A 11 -8.87 1.05 -5.10
C GLY A 11 -9.62 2.37 -4.99
N GLY A 12 -9.21 3.39 -5.75
CA GLY A 12 -9.78 4.72 -5.65
C GLY A 12 -11.23 4.80 -6.10
N GLN A 13 -11.59 4.17 -7.21
CA GLN A 13 -13.00 4.11 -7.63
C GLN A 13 -13.87 3.32 -6.65
N SER A 14 -13.34 2.21 -6.09
CA SER A 14 -14.03 1.44 -5.06
C SER A 14 -14.25 2.26 -3.79
N MET A 15 -13.24 3.02 -3.37
CA MET A 15 -13.31 3.91 -2.21
C MET A 15 -14.30 5.07 -2.45
N ALA A 16 -14.27 5.67 -3.63
CA ALA A 16 -15.19 6.74 -4.00
C ALA A 16 -16.65 6.26 -3.96
N ALA A 17 -16.91 5.09 -4.52
CA ALA A 17 -18.24 4.49 -4.48
C ALA A 17 -18.71 4.19 -3.05
N HIS A 18 -17.84 3.61 -2.22
CA HIS A 18 -18.18 3.26 -0.84
C HIS A 18 -18.44 4.51 0.02
N LEU A 19 -17.56 5.51 -0.04
CA LEU A 19 -17.74 6.76 0.74
C LEU A 19 -19.01 7.52 0.33
N THR A 20 -19.32 7.55 -0.97
CA THR A 20 -20.57 8.15 -1.46
C THR A 20 -21.79 7.37 -0.99
N HIS A 21 -21.73 6.03 -0.97
CA HIS A 21 -22.78 5.18 -0.41
C HIS A 21 -23.03 5.47 1.08
N LEU A 22 -21.99 5.82 1.81
CA LEU A 22 -22.08 6.29 3.21
C LEU A 22 -22.51 7.76 3.36
N ASN A 23 -22.99 8.40 2.29
CA ASN A 23 -23.44 9.79 2.25
C ASN A 23 -22.35 10.84 2.52
N HIS A 24 -21.13 10.59 2.09
CA HIS A 24 -20.03 11.54 2.13
C HIS A 24 -19.87 12.26 0.79
N GLU A 25 -19.35 13.49 0.82
CA GLU A 25 -18.96 14.24 -0.38
C GLU A 25 -17.58 13.76 -0.84
N VAL A 26 -17.47 13.38 -2.11
CA VAL A 26 -16.25 12.76 -2.66
C VAL A 26 -15.79 13.46 -3.92
N ALA A 27 -14.57 14.00 -3.90
CA ALA A 27 -13.81 14.39 -5.08
C ALA A 27 -12.82 13.26 -5.44
N LEU A 28 -12.93 12.74 -6.66
CA LEU A 28 -12.03 11.72 -7.20
C LEU A 28 -11.09 12.37 -8.21
N TYR A 29 -9.80 12.39 -7.89
CA TYR A 29 -8.76 12.99 -8.72
C TYR A 29 -7.86 11.92 -9.35
N ASP A 30 -7.54 12.10 -10.63
CA ASP A 30 -6.48 11.36 -11.32
C ASP A 30 -5.88 12.24 -12.43
N ILE A 31 -4.63 11.96 -12.77
CA ILE A 31 -3.93 12.63 -13.89
C ILE A 31 -4.36 12.09 -15.25
N GLN A 32 -5.01 10.92 -15.30
CA GLN A 32 -5.45 10.27 -16.53
C GLN A 32 -6.75 10.91 -17.04
N THR A 33 -6.59 11.84 -17.97
CA THR A 33 -7.71 12.65 -18.50
C THR A 33 -8.83 11.80 -19.13
N GLU A 34 -8.47 10.74 -19.88
CA GLU A 34 -9.44 9.86 -20.52
C GLU A 34 -10.25 9.04 -19.50
N LEU A 35 -9.59 8.55 -18.45
CA LEU A 35 -10.25 7.84 -17.36
C LEU A 35 -11.26 8.74 -16.64
N ILE A 36 -10.84 9.95 -16.28
CA ILE A 36 -11.71 10.93 -15.61
C ILE A 36 -12.87 11.37 -16.52
N ALA A 37 -12.61 11.61 -17.81
CA ALA A 37 -13.66 11.96 -18.77
C ALA A 37 -14.74 10.87 -18.85
N LYS A 38 -14.33 9.59 -18.85
CA LYS A 38 -15.25 8.46 -18.91
C LYS A 38 -16.11 8.34 -17.65
N ILE A 39 -15.51 8.53 -16.46
CA ILE A 39 -16.27 8.56 -15.21
C ILE A 39 -17.29 9.70 -15.18
N LYS A 40 -16.92 10.87 -15.73
CA LYS A 40 -17.84 12.02 -15.86
C LYS A 40 -18.98 11.73 -16.82
N GLU A 41 -18.70 11.14 -17.99
CA GLU A 41 -19.74 10.74 -18.97
C GLU A 41 -20.76 9.79 -18.33
N ASN A 42 -20.28 8.82 -17.52
CA ASN A 42 -21.14 7.89 -16.81
C ASN A 42 -21.93 8.58 -15.67
N GLY A 43 -21.62 9.82 -15.30
CA GLY A 43 -22.22 10.55 -14.18
C GLY A 43 -21.74 10.08 -12.81
N GLY A 44 -20.77 9.14 -12.73
CA GLY A 44 -20.26 8.58 -11.50
C GLY A 44 -19.76 7.15 -11.64
N ILE A 45 -19.90 6.38 -10.56
CA ILE A 45 -19.36 5.02 -10.45
C ILE A 45 -20.47 4.04 -10.08
N LYS A 46 -20.67 3.02 -10.92
CA LYS A 46 -21.47 1.83 -10.60
C LYS A 46 -20.65 0.91 -9.70
N ALA A 47 -21.24 0.48 -8.59
CA ALA A 47 -20.63 -0.48 -7.67
C ALA A 47 -21.48 -1.75 -7.56
N GLU A 48 -20.79 -2.89 -7.49
CA GLU A 48 -21.37 -4.22 -7.29
C GLU A 48 -20.62 -4.95 -6.17
N GLY A 49 -21.27 -5.92 -5.53
CA GLY A 49 -20.68 -6.82 -4.55
C GLY A 49 -21.18 -6.60 -3.15
N VAL A 50 -20.34 -6.10 -2.22
CA VAL A 50 -20.73 -5.88 -0.81
C VAL A 50 -21.88 -4.88 -0.66
N PHE A 51 -22.05 -4.01 -1.61
CA PHE A 51 -23.24 -3.19 -1.84
C PHE A 51 -23.44 -3.00 -3.34
N GLU A 52 -24.66 -2.74 -3.75
CA GLU A 52 -25.01 -2.41 -5.14
C GLU A 52 -25.57 -1.01 -5.20
N GLY A 53 -25.21 -0.27 -6.22
CA GLY A 53 -25.71 1.06 -6.42
C GLY A 53 -24.88 1.90 -7.38
N PHE A 54 -25.32 3.17 -7.50
CA PHE A 54 -24.63 4.17 -8.29
C PHE A 54 -24.19 5.32 -7.38
N ALA A 55 -22.88 5.61 -7.41
CA ALA A 55 -22.26 6.68 -6.65
C ALA A 55 -22.02 7.91 -7.54
N SER A 56 -22.73 8.99 -7.29
CA SER A 56 -22.46 10.27 -7.94
C SER A 56 -21.24 10.93 -7.30
N VAL A 57 -20.10 10.89 -8.00
CA VAL A 57 -18.82 11.44 -7.51
C VAL A 57 -18.36 12.61 -8.36
N THR A 58 -17.67 13.56 -7.76
CA THR A 58 -17.03 14.65 -8.49
C THR A 58 -15.66 14.20 -8.99
N ALA A 59 -15.60 13.64 -10.21
CA ALA A 59 -14.34 13.23 -10.83
C ALA A 59 -13.66 14.45 -11.47
N THR A 60 -12.32 14.60 -11.32
CA THR A 60 -11.60 15.77 -11.84
C THR A 60 -10.11 15.48 -12.08
N THR A 61 -9.52 16.21 -13.03
CA THR A 61 -8.06 16.31 -13.23
C THR A 61 -7.48 17.59 -12.63
N ASP A 62 -8.31 18.42 -12.02
CA ASP A 62 -7.92 19.64 -11.32
C ASP A 62 -7.69 19.32 -9.83
N LEU A 63 -6.42 19.31 -9.44
CA LEU A 63 -6.02 18.97 -8.08
C LEU A 63 -6.41 20.06 -7.09
N GLU A 64 -6.28 21.34 -7.46
CA GLU A 64 -6.64 22.47 -6.60
C GLU A 64 -8.12 22.41 -6.26
N PHE A 65 -8.97 22.21 -7.26
CA PHE A 65 -10.40 22.01 -7.08
C PHE A 65 -10.70 20.81 -6.18
N ALA A 66 -10.05 19.64 -6.43
CA ALA A 66 -10.26 18.44 -5.62
C ALA A 66 -9.91 18.65 -4.15
N MET A 67 -8.84 19.42 -3.86
CA MET A 67 -8.32 19.68 -2.51
C MET A 67 -9.04 20.82 -1.78
N SER A 68 -9.84 21.63 -2.48
CA SER A 68 -10.34 22.94 -1.99
C SER A 68 -11.12 22.85 -0.67
N GLU A 69 -11.92 21.81 -0.48
CA GLU A 69 -12.74 21.62 0.72
C GLU A 69 -12.45 20.31 1.49
N SER A 70 -11.39 19.60 1.10
CA SER A 70 -11.05 18.30 1.65
C SER A 70 -10.76 18.35 3.16
N GLU A 71 -11.38 17.46 3.92
CA GLU A 71 -11.04 17.19 5.32
C GLU A 71 -10.10 16.00 5.44
N VAL A 72 -10.26 15.03 4.53
CA VAL A 72 -9.48 13.79 4.48
C VAL A 72 -9.03 13.52 3.05
N ILE A 73 -7.74 13.32 2.86
CA ILE A 73 -7.12 12.97 1.59
C ILE A 73 -6.77 11.48 1.64
N MET A 74 -7.42 10.69 0.79
CA MET A 74 -7.18 9.26 0.63
C MET A 74 -6.26 9.04 -0.58
N VAL A 75 -5.06 8.53 -0.36
CA VAL A 75 -4.08 8.23 -1.42
C VAL A 75 -4.18 6.75 -1.76
N THR A 76 -4.58 6.44 -3.00
CA THR A 76 -4.77 5.07 -3.51
C THR A 76 -3.91 4.79 -4.74
N THR A 77 -2.89 5.60 -4.95
CA THR A 77 -1.91 5.41 -6.01
C THR A 77 -0.91 4.31 -5.66
N THR A 78 -0.16 3.86 -6.66
CA THR A 78 0.99 2.97 -6.43
C THR A 78 2.11 3.70 -5.69
N GLY A 79 2.98 2.95 -5.00
CA GLY A 79 4.17 3.48 -4.33
C GLY A 79 5.06 4.34 -5.23
N THR A 80 5.13 3.98 -6.52
CA THR A 80 5.87 4.72 -7.55
C THR A 80 5.42 6.17 -7.73
N ALA A 81 4.18 6.48 -7.36
CA ALA A 81 3.60 7.82 -7.50
C ALA A 81 3.65 8.64 -6.19
N HIS A 82 3.99 8.05 -5.05
CA HIS A 82 3.92 8.71 -3.74
C HIS A 82 4.71 10.03 -3.71
N LYS A 83 5.94 10.02 -4.23
CA LYS A 83 6.80 11.21 -4.30
C LYS A 83 6.16 12.37 -5.06
N SER A 84 5.59 12.08 -6.24
CA SER A 84 4.91 13.08 -7.07
C SER A 84 3.62 13.57 -6.44
N VAL A 85 2.83 12.67 -5.85
CA VAL A 85 1.60 13.01 -5.14
C VAL A 85 1.89 13.91 -3.95
N ALA A 86 2.85 13.55 -3.09
CA ALA A 86 3.22 14.35 -1.93
C ALA A 86 3.60 15.79 -2.32
N ARG A 87 4.44 15.95 -3.35
CA ARG A 87 4.84 17.28 -3.85
C ARG A 87 3.68 18.07 -4.42
N SER A 88 2.79 17.40 -5.18
CA SER A 88 1.66 18.05 -5.84
C SER A 88 0.60 18.53 -4.85
N ILE A 89 0.32 17.78 -3.78
CA ILE A 89 -0.70 18.16 -2.79
C ILE A 89 -0.19 19.18 -1.77
N ALA A 90 1.12 19.23 -1.50
CA ALA A 90 1.71 20.06 -0.46
C ALA A 90 1.26 21.55 -0.49
N PRO A 91 1.15 22.23 -1.66
CA PRO A 91 0.70 23.62 -1.72
C PRO A 91 -0.76 23.84 -1.28
N TYR A 92 -1.60 22.80 -1.40
CA TYR A 92 -3.05 22.89 -1.14
C TYR A 92 -3.44 22.36 0.24
N LEU A 93 -2.49 21.85 1.02
CA LEU A 93 -2.76 21.33 2.37
C LEU A 93 -3.18 22.42 3.34
N LYS A 94 -4.10 22.06 4.23
CA LYS A 94 -4.61 22.90 5.32
C LYS A 94 -4.36 22.23 6.67
N ASP A 95 -4.34 23.03 7.72
CA ASP A 95 -4.18 22.51 9.07
C ASP A 95 -5.30 21.52 9.43
N ASN A 96 -4.93 20.47 10.16
CA ASN A 96 -5.78 19.41 10.67
C ASN A 96 -6.39 18.46 9.59
N GLN A 97 -5.93 18.51 8.35
CA GLN A 97 -6.30 17.48 7.38
C GLN A 97 -5.64 16.15 7.72
N ILE A 98 -6.33 15.06 7.37
CA ILE A 98 -5.78 13.70 7.42
C ILE A 98 -5.36 13.32 6.00
N ILE A 99 -4.15 12.78 5.87
CA ILE A 99 -3.65 12.11 4.66
C ILE A 99 -3.54 10.64 5.02
N MET A 100 -4.26 9.77 4.31
CA MET A 100 -4.25 8.33 4.58
C MET A 100 -3.92 7.55 3.29
N ILE A 101 -2.89 6.71 3.36
CA ILE A 101 -2.27 6.04 2.20
C ILE A 101 -2.63 4.56 2.22
N PHE A 102 -3.14 4.04 1.09
CA PHE A 102 -3.66 2.67 0.94
C PHE A 102 -3.05 1.92 -0.26
N PRO A 103 -2.19 0.93 -0.07
CA PRO A 103 -1.37 0.63 1.10
C PRO A 103 -0.19 1.62 1.25
N GLY A 104 0.43 1.58 2.43
CA GLY A 104 1.49 2.53 2.77
C GLY A 104 2.73 2.49 1.89
N TYR A 105 3.37 1.34 1.71
CA TYR A 105 4.62 1.22 0.94
C TYR A 105 5.64 2.29 1.31
N TRP A 106 5.92 2.47 2.63
CA TRP A 106 6.78 3.54 3.16
C TRP A 106 6.23 4.97 2.97
N GLY A 107 4.98 5.09 2.48
CA GLY A 107 4.42 6.36 2.05
C GLY A 107 4.36 7.41 3.14
N ALA A 108 4.02 7.07 4.37
CA ALA A 108 3.97 8.04 5.47
C ALA A 108 5.35 8.67 5.73
N LEU A 109 6.43 7.89 5.65
CA LEU A 109 7.80 8.38 5.78
C LEU A 109 8.19 9.25 4.59
N GLU A 110 7.91 8.81 3.37
CA GLU A 110 8.21 9.54 2.14
C GLU A 110 7.46 10.87 2.09
N PHE A 111 6.15 10.89 2.40
CA PHE A 111 5.35 12.11 2.48
C PHE A 111 5.91 13.08 3.52
N ARG A 112 6.23 12.60 4.71
CA ARG A 112 6.81 13.44 5.77
C ARG A 112 8.13 14.05 5.33
N ASN A 113 9.02 13.26 4.73
CA ASN A 113 10.30 13.74 4.25
C ASN A 113 10.13 14.83 3.17
N ILE A 114 9.25 14.58 2.19
CA ILE A 114 8.96 15.54 1.12
C ILE A 114 8.35 16.83 1.66
N PHE A 115 7.42 16.75 2.61
CA PHE A 115 6.83 17.93 3.21
C PHE A 115 7.87 18.79 3.95
N ASN A 116 8.85 18.15 4.58
CA ASN A 116 10.00 18.86 5.18
C ASN A 116 10.87 19.51 4.10
N GLU A 117 11.18 18.78 3.01
CA GLU A 117 11.99 19.30 1.88
C GLU A 117 11.37 20.55 1.23
N VAL A 118 10.05 20.56 1.04
CA VAL A 118 9.35 21.69 0.42
C VAL A 118 8.96 22.79 1.40
N GLY A 119 9.35 22.66 2.67
CA GLY A 119 9.06 23.67 3.70
C GLY A 119 7.56 23.79 4.04
N MET A 120 6.78 22.72 3.88
CA MET A 120 5.37 22.69 4.24
C MET A 120 5.20 22.84 5.76
N ASN A 121 4.50 23.89 6.19
CA ASN A 121 4.37 24.27 7.59
C ASN A 121 2.99 24.02 8.20
N LYS A 122 2.12 23.31 7.49
CA LYS A 122 0.79 22.95 7.98
C LYS A 122 0.85 21.73 8.90
N LYS A 123 0.02 21.75 9.94
CA LYS A 123 -0.15 20.61 10.82
C LYS A 123 -1.12 19.62 10.18
N VAL A 124 -0.61 18.55 9.58
CA VAL A 124 -1.39 17.47 9.00
C VAL A 124 -1.12 16.14 9.70
N TYR A 125 -2.12 15.26 9.69
CA TYR A 125 -2.01 13.90 10.22
C TYR A 125 -1.71 12.97 9.05
N ILE A 126 -0.53 12.34 9.05
CA ILE A 126 -0.15 11.39 8.00
C ILE A 126 -0.33 9.98 8.56
N ALA A 127 -1.11 9.18 7.86
CA ALA A 127 -1.40 7.80 8.20
C ALA A 127 -1.21 6.88 6.99
N GLU A 128 -0.94 5.61 7.25
CA GLU A 128 -0.91 4.58 6.23
C GLU A 128 -1.47 3.26 6.75
N THR A 129 -1.93 2.41 5.85
CA THR A 129 -2.43 1.07 6.16
C THR A 129 -1.47 0.00 5.63
N GLU A 130 -1.49 -1.17 6.24
CA GLU A 130 -0.71 -2.33 5.80
C GLU A 130 -1.20 -2.91 4.45
N SER A 131 -2.43 -2.63 4.06
CA SER A 131 -3.03 -3.14 2.83
C SER A 131 -4.15 -2.22 2.35
N LEU A 132 -4.58 -2.40 1.09
CA LEU A 132 -5.82 -1.79 0.63
C LEU A 132 -7.01 -2.37 1.40
N ILE A 133 -7.90 -1.52 1.88
CA ILE A 133 -9.06 -1.92 2.70
C ILE A 133 -10.07 -2.79 1.92
N TYR A 134 -10.05 -2.76 0.60
CA TYR A 134 -10.95 -3.52 -0.25
C TYR A 134 -10.27 -4.69 -0.94
N THR A 135 -10.99 -5.81 -1.03
CA THR A 135 -10.79 -6.79 -2.08
C THR A 135 -11.72 -6.41 -3.22
N CYS A 136 -11.19 -5.78 -4.25
CA CYS A 136 -12.00 -5.20 -5.31
C CYS A 136 -11.41 -5.45 -6.71
N ARG A 137 -12.23 -5.25 -7.72
CA ARG A 137 -11.85 -5.39 -9.11
C ARG A 137 -12.44 -4.24 -9.93
N TYR A 138 -11.59 -3.58 -10.67
CA TYR A 138 -11.95 -2.67 -11.74
C TYR A 138 -12.54 -3.48 -12.92
N ILE A 139 -13.71 -3.12 -13.37
CA ILE A 139 -14.36 -3.74 -14.53
C ILE A 139 -14.10 -2.86 -15.74
N GLU A 140 -14.47 -1.60 -15.66
CA GLU A 140 -14.25 -0.56 -16.65
C GLU A 140 -14.30 0.82 -15.99
N PRO A 141 -13.93 1.93 -16.66
CA PRO A 141 -14.05 3.27 -16.09
C PRO A 141 -15.45 3.56 -15.57
N GLY A 142 -15.57 3.88 -14.28
CA GLY A 142 -16.87 4.10 -13.64
C GLY A 142 -17.64 2.82 -13.29
N HIS A 143 -16.99 1.65 -13.28
CA HIS A 143 -17.62 0.40 -12.84
C HIS A 143 -16.65 -0.48 -12.04
N VAL A 144 -16.98 -0.77 -10.80
CA VAL A 144 -16.18 -1.57 -9.88
C VAL A 144 -16.99 -2.68 -9.23
N ARG A 145 -16.30 -3.77 -8.87
CA ARG A 145 -16.84 -4.82 -8.00
C ARG A 145 -16.04 -4.89 -6.72
N ILE A 146 -16.70 -4.65 -5.58
CA ILE A 146 -16.11 -4.74 -4.24
C ILE A 146 -16.55 -6.08 -3.64
N ARG A 147 -15.60 -7.02 -3.52
CA ARG A 147 -15.90 -8.39 -3.04
C ARG A 147 -15.92 -8.48 -1.53
N LYS A 148 -15.04 -7.70 -0.86
CA LYS A 148 -14.94 -7.66 0.60
C LYS A 148 -14.38 -6.32 1.05
N ILE A 149 -14.84 -5.83 2.19
CA ILE A 149 -14.18 -4.80 3.00
C ILE A 149 -13.46 -5.56 4.11
N LYS A 150 -12.14 -5.36 4.23
CA LYS A 150 -11.31 -6.09 5.20
C LYS A 150 -11.64 -5.67 6.62
N GLU A 151 -11.70 -6.64 7.51
CA GLU A 151 -11.83 -6.44 8.94
C GLU A 151 -10.44 -6.26 9.60
N ASN A 152 -10.40 -5.62 10.75
CA ASN A 152 -9.21 -5.47 11.58
C ASN A 152 -7.95 -4.99 10.80
N LEU A 153 -8.14 -4.09 9.84
CA LEU A 153 -7.04 -3.55 9.05
C LEU A 153 -6.20 -2.61 9.91
N GLU A 154 -4.92 -2.94 10.05
CA GLU A 154 -4.01 -2.09 10.80
C GLU A 154 -3.63 -0.82 10.03
N PHE A 155 -3.59 0.28 10.77
CA PHE A 155 -3.04 1.54 10.31
C PHE A 155 -2.11 2.15 11.36
N ALA A 156 -1.15 2.91 10.91
CA ALA A 156 -0.28 3.70 11.77
C ALA A 156 -0.22 5.15 11.31
N THR A 157 0.21 6.02 12.19
CA THR A 157 0.47 7.44 11.90
C THR A 157 1.94 7.78 12.09
N LEU A 158 2.37 8.82 11.42
CA LEU A 158 3.68 9.44 11.64
C LEU A 158 3.52 10.91 12.04
N PRO A 159 3.75 11.24 13.32
CA PRO A 159 4.18 10.36 14.42
C PRO A 159 3.06 9.43 14.95
N ALA A 160 3.45 8.34 15.62
CA ALA A 160 2.52 7.36 16.19
C ALA A 160 1.52 7.97 17.19
N THR A 161 1.89 9.05 17.86
CA THR A 161 1.03 9.79 18.82
C THR A 161 -0.26 10.35 18.20
N ASP A 162 -0.34 10.48 16.90
CA ASP A 162 -1.51 11.02 16.20
C ASP A 162 -2.60 9.96 15.92
N ALA A 163 -2.31 8.67 16.16
CA ALA A 163 -3.19 7.56 15.80
C ALA A 163 -4.58 7.64 16.43
N SER A 164 -4.67 8.07 17.70
CA SER A 164 -5.96 8.23 18.40
C SER A 164 -6.85 9.28 17.75
N ILE A 165 -6.28 10.36 17.26
CA ILE A 165 -7.01 11.44 16.58
C ILE A 165 -7.55 10.95 15.23
N VAL A 166 -6.70 10.27 14.45
CA VAL A 166 -7.11 9.72 13.14
C VAL A 166 -8.19 8.66 13.33
N LYS A 167 -8.02 7.73 14.28
CA LYS A 167 -9.00 6.70 14.59
C LYS A 167 -10.37 7.30 14.97
N GLU A 168 -10.38 8.27 15.88
CA GLU A 168 -11.63 8.91 16.33
C GLU A 168 -12.36 9.61 15.18
N ARG A 169 -11.62 10.28 14.28
CA ARG A 169 -12.22 10.99 13.14
C ARG A 169 -12.74 10.07 12.06
N LEU A 170 -12.18 8.86 11.90
CA LEU A 170 -12.56 7.91 10.86
C LEU A 170 -13.43 6.76 11.37
N LYS A 171 -13.74 6.67 12.66
CA LYS A 171 -14.45 5.53 13.27
C LYS A 171 -15.82 5.23 12.67
N GLU A 172 -16.55 6.26 12.21
CA GLU A 172 -17.87 6.10 11.60
C GLU A 172 -17.78 5.68 10.12
N VAL A 173 -16.65 5.96 9.50
CA VAL A 173 -16.40 5.65 8.08
C VAL A 173 -15.75 4.28 7.93
N TYR A 174 -14.73 4.03 8.75
CA TYR A 174 -13.93 2.80 8.76
C TYR A 174 -13.74 2.29 10.18
N PRO A 175 -14.80 1.76 10.82
CA PRO A 175 -14.75 1.24 12.18
C PRO A 175 -13.76 0.07 12.35
N GLN A 176 -13.46 -0.65 11.28
CA GLN A 176 -12.55 -1.78 11.21
C GLN A 176 -11.06 -1.39 11.26
N LEU A 177 -10.72 -0.10 11.25
CA LEU A 177 -9.33 0.33 11.37
C LEU A 177 -8.80 0.12 12.79
N VAL A 178 -7.68 -0.56 12.91
CA VAL A 178 -6.98 -0.83 14.17
C VAL A 178 -5.66 -0.06 14.18
N ALA A 179 -5.47 0.79 15.20
CA ALA A 179 -4.22 1.53 15.31
C ALA A 179 -3.08 0.61 15.78
N THR A 180 -1.94 0.68 15.10
CA THR A 180 -0.68 0.06 15.53
C THR A 180 0.39 1.11 15.81
N ASP A 181 1.47 0.69 16.45
CA ASP A 181 2.44 1.61 17.08
C ASP A 181 3.45 2.24 16.12
N SER A 182 3.51 1.78 14.86
CA SER A 182 4.55 2.22 13.93
C SER A 182 4.15 2.09 12.48
N VAL A 183 4.46 3.10 11.66
CA VAL A 183 4.36 2.99 10.19
C VAL A 183 5.31 1.93 9.60
N LEU A 184 6.37 1.53 10.32
CA LEU A 184 7.16 0.37 9.90
C LEU A 184 6.41 -0.94 10.12
N THR A 185 5.50 -1.02 11.11
CA THR A 185 4.63 -2.19 11.26
C THR A 185 3.71 -2.34 10.04
N THR A 186 3.01 -1.28 9.65
CA THR A 186 2.11 -1.31 8.49
C THR A 186 2.85 -1.59 7.17
N THR A 187 4.00 -0.96 6.97
CA THR A 187 4.83 -1.18 5.78
C THR A 187 5.38 -2.60 5.71
N LEU A 188 5.94 -3.12 6.81
CA LEU A 188 6.54 -4.46 6.84
C LEU A 188 5.49 -5.58 6.88
N ASN A 189 4.27 -5.34 7.35
CA ASN A 189 3.15 -6.28 7.25
C ASN A 189 2.48 -6.29 5.85
N ASN A 190 2.93 -5.48 4.92
CA ASN A 190 2.46 -5.54 3.54
C ASN A 190 3.05 -6.75 2.82
N LEU A 191 2.24 -7.79 2.63
CA LEU A 191 2.67 -9.07 2.03
C LEU A 191 2.89 -8.99 0.50
N ASN A 192 2.52 -7.90 -0.17
CA ASN A 192 2.62 -7.84 -1.63
C ASN A 192 4.04 -8.13 -2.15
N PRO A 193 5.10 -7.44 -1.69
CA PRO A 193 6.45 -7.70 -2.17
C PRO A 193 6.93 -9.13 -1.87
N GLN A 194 6.56 -9.64 -0.69
CA GLN A 194 6.95 -10.97 -0.22
C GLN A 194 6.30 -12.10 -1.02
N PHE A 195 5.08 -11.89 -1.54
CA PHE A 195 4.35 -12.91 -2.31
C PHE A 195 4.51 -12.72 -3.81
N HIS A 196 4.30 -11.49 -4.29
CA HIS A 196 4.25 -11.23 -5.72
C HIS A 196 5.57 -11.52 -6.42
N VAL A 197 6.69 -11.07 -5.83
CA VAL A 197 8.00 -11.15 -6.46
C VAL A 197 8.46 -12.61 -6.63
N PRO A 198 8.53 -13.45 -5.58
CA PRO A 198 8.95 -14.84 -5.76
C PRO A 198 7.98 -15.64 -6.63
N ILE A 199 6.66 -15.47 -6.47
CA ILE A 199 5.69 -16.19 -7.30
C ILE A 199 5.88 -15.82 -8.78
N LEU A 200 6.02 -14.53 -9.11
CA LEU A 200 6.21 -14.09 -10.49
C LEU A 200 7.52 -14.61 -11.08
N LEU A 201 8.65 -14.41 -10.39
CA LEU A 201 9.97 -14.73 -10.91
C LEU A 201 10.17 -16.24 -11.09
N LEU A 202 9.71 -17.04 -10.12
CA LEU A 202 9.88 -18.49 -10.19
C LEU A 202 8.88 -19.17 -11.14
N ASN A 203 7.91 -18.43 -11.68
CA ASN A 203 7.01 -18.88 -12.74
C ASN A 203 7.22 -18.14 -14.06
N THR A 204 8.34 -17.44 -14.25
CA THR A 204 8.61 -16.65 -15.47
C THR A 204 8.45 -17.46 -16.75
N GLY A 205 9.06 -18.65 -16.83
CA GLY A 205 8.94 -19.52 -18.01
C GLY A 205 7.49 -19.94 -18.29
N ARG A 206 6.68 -20.15 -17.25
CA ARG A 206 5.27 -20.51 -17.41
C ARG A 206 4.44 -19.31 -17.90
N ILE A 207 4.74 -18.10 -17.44
CA ILE A 207 4.11 -16.87 -17.90
C ILE A 207 4.44 -16.58 -19.36
N GLU A 208 5.73 -16.64 -19.72
CA GLU A 208 6.21 -16.33 -21.10
C GLU A 208 5.80 -17.38 -22.13
N SER A 209 5.51 -18.61 -21.71
CA SER A 209 4.94 -19.64 -22.57
C SER A 209 3.41 -19.58 -22.70
N GLU A 210 2.81 -18.45 -22.33
CA GLU A 210 1.35 -18.23 -22.36
C GLU A 210 0.55 -19.27 -21.54
N GLY A 211 1.18 -19.79 -20.46
CA GLY A 211 0.53 -20.73 -19.55
C GLY A 211 -0.60 -20.08 -18.78
N ASP A 212 -1.83 -20.51 -19.01
CA ASP A 212 -2.97 -20.04 -18.22
C ASP A 212 -3.00 -20.75 -16.87
N PHE A 213 -2.76 -20.00 -15.79
CA PHE A 213 -2.78 -20.52 -14.43
C PHE A 213 -3.23 -19.47 -13.40
N PHE A 214 -3.68 -19.93 -12.25
CA PHE A 214 -4.02 -19.06 -11.13
C PHE A 214 -2.76 -18.66 -10.38
N PHE A 215 -2.56 -17.35 -10.23
CA PHE A 215 -1.31 -16.79 -9.72
C PHE A 215 -0.89 -17.36 -8.37
N TYR A 216 -1.80 -17.36 -7.39
CA TYR A 216 -1.52 -17.86 -6.06
C TYR A 216 -1.62 -19.40 -5.98
N PRO A 217 -2.77 -20.05 -6.28
CA PRO A 217 -2.90 -21.49 -6.05
C PRO A 217 -1.91 -22.33 -6.86
N ASP A 218 -1.72 -21.96 -8.15
CA ASP A 218 -0.86 -22.75 -9.04
C ASP A 218 0.59 -22.25 -9.03
N GLY A 219 0.83 -20.99 -8.70
CA GLY A 219 2.15 -20.37 -8.70
C GLY A 219 2.90 -20.49 -7.37
N ALA A 220 2.19 -20.47 -6.25
CA ALA A 220 2.79 -20.67 -4.92
C ALA A 220 2.90 -22.17 -4.60
N THR A 221 3.76 -22.87 -5.34
CA THR A 221 4.11 -24.29 -5.08
C THR A 221 4.93 -24.42 -3.80
N PRO A 222 5.07 -25.63 -3.20
CA PRO A 222 5.86 -25.79 -1.97
C PRO A 222 7.27 -25.19 -2.04
N SER A 223 7.98 -25.37 -3.17
CA SER A 223 9.33 -24.80 -3.34
C SER A 223 9.34 -23.29 -3.46
N VAL A 224 8.30 -22.69 -4.03
CA VAL A 224 8.12 -21.22 -4.08
C VAL A 224 7.81 -20.68 -2.69
N VAL A 225 6.99 -21.40 -1.92
CA VAL A 225 6.66 -21.03 -0.54
C VAL A 225 7.90 -21.08 0.37
N ASN A 226 8.82 -22.02 0.19
CA ASN A 226 10.09 -22.01 0.93
C ASN A 226 10.86 -20.68 0.76
N VAL A 227 10.84 -20.10 -0.44
CA VAL A 227 11.46 -18.78 -0.68
C VAL A 227 10.69 -17.66 0.02
N ILE A 228 9.36 -17.74 0.03
CA ILE A 228 8.50 -16.80 0.76
C ILE A 228 8.78 -16.86 2.28
N GLU A 229 8.97 -18.06 2.82
CA GLU A 229 9.32 -18.27 4.24
C GLU A 229 10.68 -17.67 4.60
N GLU A 230 11.67 -17.74 3.72
CA GLU A 230 12.95 -17.06 3.96
C GLU A 230 12.79 -15.53 4.02
N ILE A 231 12.00 -14.94 3.13
CA ILE A 231 11.70 -13.50 3.20
C ILE A 231 10.93 -13.15 4.48
N GLU A 232 10.04 -14.02 4.93
CA GLU A 232 9.35 -13.86 6.21
C GLU A 232 10.32 -13.85 7.38
N ASN A 233 11.27 -14.78 7.42
CA ASN A 233 12.30 -14.82 8.46
C ASN A 233 13.13 -13.53 8.49
N GLU A 234 13.56 -13.04 7.32
CA GLU A 234 14.25 -11.75 7.18
C GLU A 234 13.41 -10.59 7.74
N ARG A 235 12.13 -10.56 7.42
CA ARG A 235 11.18 -9.54 7.85
C ARG A 235 10.96 -9.53 9.37
N LEU A 236 10.72 -10.70 9.93
CA LEU A 236 10.51 -10.85 11.37
C LEU A 236 11.78 -10.50 12.16
N GLU A 237 12.96 -10.78 11.62
CA GLU A 237 14.22 -10.41 12.25
C GLU A 237 14.45 -8.90 12.25
N ILE A 238 14.09 -8.19 11.18
CA ILE A 238 14.07 -6.72 11.16
C ILE A 238 13.10 -6.18 12.22
N GLY A 239 11.91 -6.77 12.34
CA GLY A 239 10.95 -6.38 13.38
C GLY A 239 11.53 -6.51 14.79
N LYS A 240 12.21 -7.62 15.08
CA LYS A 240 12.88 -7.84 16.38
C LYS A 240 13.95 -6.78 16.65
N LYS A 241 14.78 -6.44 15.66
CA LYS A 241 15.81 -5.39 15.80
C LYS A 241 15.25 -4.02 16.12
N LEU A 242 14.07 -3.71 15.59
CA LEU A 242 13.37 -2.45 15.84
C LEU A 242 12.47 -2.51 17.09
N ASN A 243 12.37 -3.67 17.74
CA ASN A 243 11.43 -3.90 18.84
C ASN A 243 9.98 -3.53 18.46
N ILE A 244 9.60 -3.90 17.24
CA ILE A 244 8.20 -3.81 16.74
C ILE A 244 7.63 -5.21 16.55
N ASN A 245 6.36 -5.37 16.87
CA ASN A 245 5.68 -6.65 16.71
C ASN A 245 5.11 -6.75 15.30
N LEU A 246 5.64 -7.69 14.51
CA LEU A 246 5.14 -8.00 13.17
C LEU A 246 4.33 -9.29 13.21
N SER A 247 3.19 -9.29 12.55
CA SER A 247 2.41 -10.52 12.37
C SER A 247 3.07 -11.44 11.34
N THR A 248 2.95 -12.75 11.53
CA THR A 248 3.35 -13.74 10.53
C THR A 248 2.42 -13.71 9.31
N CYS A 249 2.86 -14.27 8.18
CA CYS A 249 2.03 -14.37 6.98
C CYS A 249 0.70 -15.11 7.22
N PRO A 250 0.68 -16.28 7.89
CA PRO A 250 -0.58 -16.92 8.24
C PRO A 250 -1.48 -16.04 9.10
N GLU A 251 -0.97 -15.38 10.16
CA GLU A 251 -1.75 -14.47 10.99
C GLU A 251 -2.36 -13.31 10.18
N LEU A 252 -1.60 -12.73 9.23
CA LEU A 252 -2.11 -11.68 8.35
C LEU A 252 -3.21 -12.18 7.41
N LEU A 253 -3.02 -13.34 6.78
CA LEU A 253 -4.01 -13.93 5.89
C LEU A 253 -5.29 -14.35 6.64
N ASN A 254 -5.13 -14.96 7.83
CA ASN A 254 -6.24 -15.32 8.70
C ASN A 254 -7.07 -14.08 9.07
N ARG A 255 -6.39 -12.99 9.46
CA ARG A 255 -7.04 -11.72 9.80
C ARG A 255 -7.79 -11.08 8.62
N PHE A 256 -7.22 -11.12 7.41
CA PHE A 256 -7.81 -10.46 6.24
C PHE A 256 -8.93 -11.25 5.57
N TYR A 257 -8.89 -12.58 5.62
CA TYR A 257 -9.65 -13.43 4.69
C TYR A 257 -10.50 -14.53 5.34
N ASP A 258 -10.63 -14.55 6.65
CA ASP A 258 -11.35 -15.59 7.41
C ASP A 258 -10.87 -17.01 7.05
N VAL A 259 -9.58 -17.20 6.97
CA VAL A 259 -8.92 -18.49 6.94
C VAL A 259 -8.37 -18.80 8.33
N ASP A 260 -8.09 -20.05 8.64
CA ASP A 260 -7.58 -20.49 9.95
C ASP A 260 -6.48 -21.53 9.70
N GLU A 261 -5.33 -21.02 9.27
CA GLU A 261 -4.20 -21.83 8.84
C GLU A 261 -2.92 -21.43 9.59
N ASP A 262 -2.08 -22.41 9.90
CA ASP A 262 -0.87 -22.21 10.69
C ASP A 262 0.41 -22.06 9.85
N ASN A 263 0.35 -22.30 8.54
CA ASN A 263 1.47 -22.20 7.64
C ASN A 263 1.14 -21.43 6.36
N ILE A 264 2.17 -20.91 5.69
CA ILE A 264 2.01 -20.04 4.52
C ILE A 264 1.37 -20.78 3.35
N TYR A 265 1.78 -22.04 3.10
CA TYR A 265 1.28 -22.81 1.97
C TYR A 265 -0.23 -23.02 2.06
N ASP A 266 -0.70 -23.55 3.17
CA ASP A 266 -2.14 -23.81 3.36
C ASP A 266 -2.94 -22.50 3.42
N ALA A 267 -2.40 -21.45 4.06
CA ALA A 267 -3.02 -20.13 4.09
C ALA A 267 -3.21 -19.51 2.69
N ILE A 268 -2.30 -19.77 1.74
CA ILE A 268 -2.44 -19.36 0.35
C ILE A 268 -3.45 -20.28 -0.38
N GLN A 269 -3.30 -21.60 -0.24
CA GLN A 269 -4.10 -22.59 -0.98
C GLN A 269 -5.57 -22.56 -0.59
N ASN A 270 -5.87 -22.34 0.69
CA ASN A 270 -7.23 -22.35 1.22
C ASN A 270 -7.90 -20.96 1.19
N ASN A 271 -7.17 -19.90 0.82
CA ASN A 271 -7.70 -18.55 0.78
C ASN A 271 -8.73 -18.36 -0.37
N PRO A 272 -10.01 -18.12 -0.06
CA PRO A 272 -11.03 -17.97 -1.09
C PRO A 272 -10.81 -16.76 -2.02
N ALA A 273 -10.14 -15.71 -1.54
CA ALA A 273 -9.84 -14.51 -2.32
C ALA A 273 -8.76 -14.75 -3.40
N TYR A 274 -7.92 -15.79 -3.23
CA TYR A 274 -6.81 -16.11 -4.13
C TYR A 274 -7.19 -17.09 -5.25
N LYS A 275 -8.30 -17.84 -5.10
CA LYS A 275 -8.69 -18.93 -6.00
C LYS A 275 -8.95 -18.52 -7.46
N THR A 276 -9.23 -17.26 -7.74
CA THR A 276 -9.65 -16.80 -9.07
C THR A 276 -8.71 -15.78 -9.72
N GLY A 277 -7.61 -15.43 -9.06
CA GLY A 277 -6.63 -14.49 -9.58
C GLY A 277 -5.75 -15.13 -10.64
N LYS A 278 -5.91 -14.75 -11.92
CA LYS A 278 -5.03 -15.21 -13.00
C LYS A 278 -3.64 -14.61 -12.86
N ALA A 279 -2.62 -15.36 -13.31
CA ALA A 279 -1.28 -14.84 -13.47
C ALA A 279 -1.25 -13.67 -14.47
N PRO A 280 -0.31 -12.71 -14.34
CA PRO A 280 -0.10 -11.70 -15.36
C PRO A 280 0.25 -12.35 -16.70
N ALA A 281 -0.20 -11.74 -17.80
CA ALA A 281 0.12 -12.22 -19.15
C ALA A 281 1.59 -11.96 -19.56
N THR A 282 2.33 -11.22 -18.75
CA THR A 282 3.74 -10.86 -19.00
C THR A 282 4.44 -10.59 -17.67
N ILE A 283 5.74 -10.84 -17.64
CA ILE A 283 6.59 -10.44 -16.51
C ILE A 283 6.80 -8.91 -16.41
N ASN A 284 6.49 -8.18 -17.50
CA ASN A 284 6.50 -6.71 -17.51
C ASN A 284 5.25 -6.19 -16.77
N TYR A 285 5.22 -6.37 -15.48
CA TYR A 285 4.05 -6.11 -14.65
C TYR A 285 4.43 -5.34 -13.38
N ARG A 286 3.44 -4.68 -12.74
CA ARG A 286 3.67 -3.87 -11.53
C ARG A 286 4.42 -4.61 -10.41
N TYR A 287 4.33 -5.93 -10.32
CA TYR A 287 5.03 -6.73 -9.33
C TYR A 287 6.57 -6.64 -9.45
N ILE A 288 7.08 -6.28 -10.63
CA ILE A 288 8.51 -5.96 -10.81
C ILE A 288 8.77 -4.49 -10.49
N TYR A 289 7.97 -3.57 -11.05
CA TYR A 289 8.26 -2.13 -11.02
C TYR A 289 7.73 -1.38 -9.80
N GLU A 290 6.94 -2.02 -8.97
CA GLU A 290 6.48 -1.50 -7.68
C GLU A 290 7.06 -2.30 -6.53
N ASP A 291 6.80 -3.63 -6.49
CA ASP A 291 7.12 -4.44 -5.32
C ASP A 291 8.64 -4.63 -5.11
N ILE A 292 9.46 -4.54 -6.16
CA ILE A 292 10.92 -4.57 -6.02
C ILE A 292 11.45 -3.21 -5.57
N PRO A 293 11.31 -2.11 -6.35
CA PRO A 293 11.96 -0.85 -6.02
C PRO A 293 11.32 -0.11 -4.82
N TYR A 294 10.04 -0.34 -4.52
CA TYR A 294 9.32 0.31 -3.41
C TYR A 294 8.94 -0.66 -2.29
N GLY A 295 9.20 -1.94 -2.44
CA GLY A 295 8.95 -2.98 -1.45
C GLY A 295 10.25 -3.62 -0.96
N LEU A 296 10.80 -4.58 -1.74
CA LEU A 296 11.97 -5.36 -1.31
C LEU A 296 13.25 -4.54 -1.19
N TYR A 297 13.51 -3.58 -2.06
CA TYR A 297 14.76 -2.84 -2.02
C TYR A 297 14.90 -1.96 -0.76
N PRO A 298 13.94 -1.07 -0.40
CA PRO A 298 14.03 -0.31 0.85
C PRO A 298 14.02 -1.23 2.08
N PHE A 299 13.35 -2.37 2.03
CA PHE A 299 13.40 -3.39 3.05
C PHE A 299 14.83 -3.94 3.24
N VAL A 300 15.52 -4.31 2.17
CA VAL A 300 16.92 -4.75 2.19
C VAL A 300 17.82 -3.65 2.75
N LYS A 301 17.63 -2.40 2.32
CA LYS A 301 18.41 -1.26 2.83
C LYS A 301 18.19 -0.99 4.32
N LEU A 302 16.98 -1.22 4.80
CA LEU A 302 16.70 -1.17 6.23
C LEU A 302 17.40 -2.33 6.96
N GLY A 303 17.36 -3.54 6.43
CA GLY A 303 18.10 -4.70 6.96
C GLY A 303 19.60 -4.42 7.10
N GLU A 304 20.24 -3.94 6.03
CA GLU A 304 21.67 -3.55 6.05
C GLU A 304 21.95 -2.54 7.18
N LYS A 305 21.10 -1.53 7.32
CA LYS A 305 21.25 -0.49 8.35
C LYS A 305 21.14 -1.04 9.78
N LEU A 306 20.33 -2.08 9.97
CA LEU A 306 20.09 -2.72 11.26
C LEU A 306 21.04 -3.89 11.54
N GLY A 307 21.92 -4.23 10.59
CA GLY A 307 22.79 -5.39 10.68
C GLY A 307 22.04 -6.73 10.59
N VAL A 308 20.94 -6.75 9.84
CA VAL A 308 20.17 -7.96 9.48
C VAL A 308 20.48 -8.33 8.04
N GLU A 309 20.95 -9.55 7.83
CA GLU A 309 21.18 -10.09 6.49
C GLU A 309 19.83 -10.42 5.82
N THR A 310 19.71 -10.09 4.53
CA THR A 310 18.51 -10.32 3.73
C THR A 310 18.85 -11.02 2.41
N PRO A 311 19.45 -12.24 2.46
CA PRO A 311 19.96 -12.92 1.27
C PRO A 311 18.86 -13.32 0.28
N ALA A 312 17.68 -13.77 0.73
CA ALA A 312 16.59 -14.17 -0.14
C ALA A 312 16.02 -12.98 -0.91
N SER A 313 15.78 -11.87 -0.23
CA SER A 313 15.30 -10.63 -0.86
C SER A 313 16.32 -10.07 -1.85
N ASN A 314 17.61 -10.03 -1.51
CA ASN A 314 18.67 -9.60 -2.41
C ASN A 314 18.76 -10.48 -3.66
N LEU A 315 18.70 -11.79 -3.50
CA LEU A 315 18.73 -12.76 -4.62
C LEU A 315 17.59 -12.50 -5.61
N LEU A 316 16.39 -12.26 -5.11
CA LEU A 316 15.22 -11.98 -5.97
C LEU A 316 15.36 -10.65 -6.74
N ILE A 317 15.91 -9.60 -6.11
CA ILE A 317 16.20 -8.34 -6.80
C ILE A 317 17.25 -8.54 -7.90
N ASP A 318 18.31 -9.31 -7.63
CA ASP A 318 19.35 -9.65 -8.62
C ASP A 318 18.77 -10.46 -9.76
N LEU A 319 18.00 -11.51 -9.46
CA LEU A 319 17.33 -12.35 -10.45
C LEU A 319 16.41 -11.53 -11.36
N ALA A 320 15.59 -10.68 -10.78
CA ALA A 320 14.69 -9.81 -11.54
C ALA A 320 15.46 -8.86 -12.44
N SER A 321 16.55 -8.26 -11.94
CA SER A 321 17.41 -7.36 -12.71
C SER A 321 18.07 -8.07 -13.88
N LEU A 322 18.54 -9.31 -13.68
CA LEU A 322 19.10 -10.16 -14.75
C LEU A 322 18.05 -10.52 -15.83
N ILE A 323 16.87 -10.95 -15.39
CA ILE A 323 15.77 -11.31 -16.31
C ILE A 323 15.35 -10.09 -17.14
N ARG A 324 15.24 -8.92 -16.50
CA ARG A 324 14.82 -7.69 -17.15
C ARG A 324 15.92 -6.99 -17.94
N LYS A 325 17.19 -7.35 -17.73
CA LYS A 325 18.38 -6.63 -18.23
C LYS A 325 18.34 -5.15 -17.86
N GLU A 326 17.90 -4.87 -16.64
CA GLU A 326 17.68 -3.54 -16.09
C GLU A 326 18.12 -3.53 -14.62
N ASP A 327 18.82 -2.49 -14.18
CA ASP A 327 19.15 -2.32 -12.76
C ASP A 327 17.93 -1.78 -12.00
N LEU A 328 17.19 -2.67 -11.37
CA LEU A 328 15.99 -2.33 -10.58
C LEU A 328 16.31 -1.59 -9.27
N ARG A 329 17.60 -1.47 -8.91
CA ARG A 329 18.05 -0.66 -7.76
C ARG A 329 18.26 0.81 -8.11
N ALA A 330 18.53 1.13 -9.38
CA ALA A 330 18.96 2.45 -9.82
C ALA A 330 17.97 3.58 -9.47
N ASN A 331 16.67 3.29 -9.55
CA ASN A 331 15.59 4.25 -9.26
C ASN A 331 14.71 3.80 -8.09
N ALA A 332 15.22 2.88 -7.27
CA ALA A 332 14.49 2.38 -6.12
C ALA A 332 14.49 3.38 -4.96
N LEU A 333 13.47 3.29 -4.13
CA LEU A 333 13.27 4.11 -2.94
C LEU A 333 14.44 3.91 -1.95
N GLN A 334 15.13 5.00 -1.62
CA GLN A 334 16.29 4.99 -0.74
C GLN A 334 15.90 5.37 0.69
N LEU A 335 16.71 4.98 1.68
CA LEU A 335 16.54 5.44 3.07
C LEU A 335 16.64 6.97 3.21
N THR A 336 17.31 7.64 2.30
CA THR A 336 17.35 9.11 2.20
C THR A 336 15.99 9.70 1.85
N ASP A 337 15.26 9.07 0.92
CA ASP A 337 13.89 9.49 0.54
C ASP A 337 12.90 9.33 1.71
N LEU A 338 13.20 8.44 2.63
CA LEU A 338 12.42 8.15 3.83
C LEU A 338 12.85 8.99 5.06
N GLY A 339 13.89 9.79 4.94
CA GLY A 339 14.46 10.55 6.08
C GLY A 339 15.12 9.64 7.15
N LEU A 340 15.50 8.40 6.79
CA LEU A 340 16.07 7.42 7.73
C LEU A 340 17.58 7.26 7.61
N ASN A 341 18.21 7.77 6.55
CA ASN A 341 19.60 7.49 6.24
C ASN A 341 20.57 7.89 7.37
N ASN A 342 20.38 9.05 7.96
CA ASN A 342 21.27 9.62 8.97
C ASN A 342 20.88 9.27 10.42
N LYS A 343 19.91 8.39 10.62
CA LYS A 343 19.42 8.00 11.96
C LYS A 343 20.02 6.66 12.38
N THR A 344 20.38 6.54 13.66
CA THR A 344 20.68 5.22 14.26
C THR A 344 19.39 4.40 14.40
N PRO A 345 19.47 3.08 14.66
CA PRO A 345 18.28 2.27 14.92
C PRO A 345 17.40 2.82 16.05
N GLU A 346 18.01 3.31 17.13
CA GLU A 346 17.32 3.93 18.27
C GLU A 346 16.64 5.24 17.87
N GLU A 347 17.31 6.06 17.08
CA GLU A 347 16.77 7.32 16.56
C GLU A 347 15.62 7.08 15.57
N ILE A 348 15.63 5.98 14.82
CA ILE A 348 14.49 5.58 13.97
C ILE A 348 13.26 5.31 14.85
N VAL A 349 13.41 4.48 15.89
CA VAL A 349 12.31 4.16 16.81
C VAL A 349 11.74 5.43 17.47
N GLU A 350 12.60 6.32 17.94
CA GLU A 350 12.20 7.59 18.58
C GLU A 350 11.51 8.56 17.59
N TYR A 351 11.99 8.61 16.35
CA TYR A 351 11.38 9.38 15.27
C TYR A 351 9.95 8.91 14.97
N LEU A 352 9.76 7.62 14.85
CA LEU A 352 8.44 7.02 14.59
C LEU A 352 7.45 7.27 15.72
N LYS A 353 7.91 7.25 16.97
CA LYS A 353 7.07 7.55 18.16
C LYS A 353 6.69 9.03 18.28
N GLY A 354 7.42 9.92 17.63
CA GLY A 354 7.13 11.35 17.69
C GLY A 354 7.82 12.09 18.84
N ASN A 355 8.91 11.56 19.33
CA ASN A 355 9.71 12.27 20.33
C ASN A 355 10.38 13.50 19.71
N LYS A 356 10.10 14.69 20.25
CA LYS A 356 10.49 15.99 19.69
C LYS A 356 11.99 16.16 19.40
N LYS A 357 12.86 15.41 20.06
CA LYS A 357 14.33 15.43 19.81
C LYS A 357 14.73 14.76 18.49
N ALA A 358 13.87 13.97 17.88
CA ALA A 358 14.16 13.24 16.65
C ALA A 358 13.67 13.98 15.37
N TYR A 359 13.02 15.14 15.54
CA TYR A 359 12.51 15.99 14.45
C TYR A 359 13.39 17.20 14.16
N ASN A 360 14.44 17.40 14.94
CA ASN A 360 15.50 18.42 14.73
C ASN A 360 16.73 17.70 14.13
#